data_e81444f77fbe6eb4d14a1e4b895b75ac
#
_entry.id   e81444f77fbe6eb4d14a1e4b895b75ac
#
_cell.length_a   1.000
_cell.length_b   1.000
_cell.length_c   1.000
_cell.angle_alpha   90.00
_cell.angle_beta   90.00
_cell.angle_gamma   90.00
#
_symmetry.space_group_name_H-M   'P 1'
#
loop_
_entity.id
_entity.type
_entity.pdbx_description
1 polymer ?
#
loop_
_entity_poly.entity_id
_entity_poly.type
_entity_poly.pdbx_seq_one_letter_code
_entity_poly.pdbx_strand_id
1 'polypeptide(L)'
;YGNCIGIPTVAGETKFNSTYNENILVNAMAVGLANKKKIFYSKAKGINKPVVYVGSKTGRDGIHGASMASAEFDENTEEKKPTVQVGDPFTEKLLMEACLELMKKDSIISIQDMGAAGLTSSSVEMAHKGNLGIELDLDKVPCREENMSPYEMMLSESQERMLIILEDGKENEAKKIFN
;
A
#
# COMPACT_ATOMS: atom_id res chain seq x y z
N TYR A 1 6.40 7.67 -13.14
CA TYR A 1 6.02 6.46 -12.39
C TYR A 1 5.26 5.48 -13.28
N GLY A 2 4.16 5.91 -13.94
CA GLY A 2 3.36 5.04 -14.81
C GLY A 2 4.14 4.36 -15.93
N ASN A 3 5.00 5.09 -16.63
CA ASN A 3 5.84 4.50 -17.68
C ASN A 3 6.82 3.46 -17.14
N CYS A 4 7.36 3.68 -15.94
CA CYS A 4 8.32 2.74 -15.32
C CYS A 4 7.66 1.41 -14.94
N ILE A 5 6.38 1.41 -14.57
CA ILE A 5 5.61 0.19 -14.29
C ILE A 5 4.99 -0.45 -15.55
N GLY A 6 5.24 0.12 -16.71
CA GLY A 6 4.75 -0.39 -17.99
C GLY A 6 3.32 0.03 -18.34
N ILE A 7 2.80 1.07 -17.71
CA ILE A 7 1.48 1.67 -17.99
C ILE A 7 1.70 2.99 -18.75
N PRO A 8 1.11 3.18 -19.93
CA PRO A 8 1.31 4.39 -20.70
C PRO A 8 0.66 5.61 -20.02
N THR A 9 1.37 6.72 -19.97
CA THR A 9 0.80 8.02 -19.64
C THR A 9 0.07 8.55 -20.87
N VAL A 10 -1.26 8.53 -20.84
CA VAL A 10 -2.09 8.81 -22.02
C VAL A 10 -2.54 10.27 -22.12
N ALA A 11 -2.55 10.99 -20.99
CA ALA A 11 -2.95 12.39 -20.95
C ALA A 11 -2.34 13.12 -19.76
N GLY A 12 -2.26 14.44 -19.84
CA GLY A 12 -1.90 15.33 -18.78
C GLY A 12 -2.31 16.76 -19.14
N GLU A 13 -2.58 17.56 -18.11
CA GLU A 13 -2.94 18.97 -18.27
C GLU A 13 -2.29 19.76 -17.13
N THR A 14 -1.78 20.96 -17.44
CA THR A 14 -1.30 21.90 -16.44
C THR A 14 -2.08 23.21 -16.55
N LYS A 15 -2.69 23.63 -15.45
CA LYS A 15 -3.40 24.93 -15.36
C LYS A 15 -2.72 25.83 -14.37
N PHE A 16 -2.68 27.12 -14.67
CA PHE A 16 -2.11 28.14 -13.82
C PHE A 16 -3.20 29.05 -13.27
N ASN A 17 -3.21 29.23 -11.96
CA ASN A 17 -4.07 30.18 -11.28
C ASN A 17 -3.33 30.72 -10.05
N SER A 18 -3.41 32.03 -9.81
CA SER A 18 -2.67 32.68 -8.73
C SER A 18 -3.03 32.16 -7.33
N THR A 19 -4.20 31.58 -7.15
CA THR A 19 -4.61 30.96 -5.87
C THR A 19 -3.79 29.73 -5.49
N TYR A 20 -3.05 29.15 -6.44
CA TYR A 20 -2.20 27.97 -6.22
C TYR A 20 -0.70 28.29 -6.17
N ASN A 21 -0.30 29.60 -6.10
CA ASN A 21 1.11 29.96 -6.14
C ASN A 21 1.93 29.41 -4.96
N GLU A 22 1.31 29.25 -3.79
CA GLU A 22 1.96 28.75 -2.58
C GLU A 22 1.62 27.30 -2.25
N ASN A 23 0.53 26.79 -2.81
CA ASN A 23 0.07 25.41 -2.57
C ASN A 23 -0.48 24.81 -3.86
N ILE A 24 0.38 24.11 -4.58
CA ILE A 24 0.02 23.44 -5.83
C ILE A 24 -0.85 22.20 -5.56
N LEU A 25 -1.79 21.95 -6.46
CA LEU A 25 -2.62 20.75 -6.45
C LEU A 25 -2.19 19.82 -7.60
N VAL A 26 -1.92 18.56 -7.26
CA VAL A 26 -1.62 17.51 -8.23
C VAL A 26 -2.65 16.40 -8.11
N ASN A 27 -3.28 16.05 -9.22
CA ASN A 27 -4.19 14.91 -9.31
C ASN A 27 -3.62 13.88 -10.29
N ALA A 28 -3.65 12.62 -9.89
CA ALA A 28 -3.32 11.51 -10.75
C ALA A 28 -4.52 10.57 -10.87
N MET A 29 -4.75 10.04 -12.07
CA MET A 29 -5.81 9.09 -12.34
C MET A 29 -5.24 7.87 -13.04
N ALA A 30 -5.48 6.69 -12.49
CA ALA A 30 -5.21 5.41 -13.13
C ALA A 30 -6.52 4.77 -13.59
N VAL A 31 -6.52 4.24 -14.81
CA VAL A 31 -7.70 3.59 -15.40
C VAL A 31 -7.34 2.19 -15.85
N GLY A 32 -8.14 1.23 -15.45
CA GLY A 32 -7.97 -0.17 -15.83
C GLY A 32 -9.30 -0.82 -16.24
N LEU A 33 -9.21 -1.94 -16.92
CA LEU A 33 -10.36 -2.76 -17.28
C LEU A 33 -10.35 -4.04 -16.45
N ALA A 34 -11.46 -4.35 -15.80
CA ALA A 34 -11.62 -5.56 -15.02
C ALA A 34 -12.90 -6.30 -15.37
N ASN A 35 -12.87 -7.63 -15.28
CA ASN A 35 -14.09 -8.41 -15.41
C ASN A 35 -14.90 -8.28 -14.10
N LYS A 36 -16.18 -7.90 -14.22
CA LYS A 36 -17.08 -7.70 -13.06
C LYS A 36 -17.14 -8.91 -12.12
N LYS A 37 -16.91 -10.13 -12.62
CA LYS A 37 -16.91 -11.36 -11.82
C LYS A 37 -15.57 -11.64 -11.14
N LYS A 38 -14.51 -10.85 -11.43
CA LYS A 38 -13.15 -11.00 -10.91
C LYS A 38 -12.69 -9.74 -10.17
N ILE A 39 -13.59 -9.09 -9.46
CA ILE A 39 -13.27 -7.96 -8.59
C ILE A 39 -12.97 -8.51 -7.20
N PHE A 40 -11.81 -8.17 -6.67
CA PHE A 40 -11.40 -8.47 -5.31
C PHE A 40 -11.74 -7.28 -4.40
N TYR A 41 -12.19 -7.59 -3.19
CA TYR A 41 -12.58 -6.57 -2.22
C TYR A 41 -11.67 -6.64 -1.00
N SER A 42 -11.44 -5.49 -0.38
CA SER A 42 -10.74 -5.38 0.90
C SER A 42 -11.65 -5.73 2.08
N LYS A 43 -12.24 -6.95 2.06
CA LYS A 43 -13.18 -7.42 3.07
C LYS A 43 -12.79 -8.82 3.55
N ALA A 44 -12.29 -8.90 4.78
CA ALA A 44 -11.94 -10.18 5.40
C ALA A 44 -13.14 -11.13 5.51
N LYS A 45 -12.90 -12.42 5.31
CA LYS A 45 -13.88 -13.49 5.47
C LYS A 45 -13.21 -14.72 6.07
N GLY A 46 -13.94 -15.42 6.94
CA GLY A 46 -13.46 -16.62 7.62
C GLY A 46 -12.62 -16.29 8.86
N ILE A 47 -12.48 -17.27 9.74
CA ILE A 47 -11.72 -17.17 10.98
C ILE A 47 -10.40 -17.90 10.78
N ASN A 48 -9.32 -17.41 11.40
CA ASN A 48 -7.96 -17.99 11.34
C ASN A 48 -7.38 -18.09 9.92
N LYS A 49 -7.85 -17.25 8.99
CA LYS A 49 -7.28 -17.21 7.64
C LYS A 49 -5.91 -16.53 7.65
N PRO A 50 -4.94 -17.06 6.86
CA PRO A 50 -3.60 -16.49 6.83
C PRO A 50 -3.60 -15.08 6.24
N VAL A 51 -2.93 -14.15 6.95
CA VAL A 51 -2.68 -12.78 6.51
C VAL A 51 -1.24 -12.69 6.03
N VAL A 52 -1.04 -12.25 4.81
CA VAL A 52 0.27 -12.22 4.15
C VAL A 52 0.60 -10.80 3.74
N TYR A 53 1.76 -10.36 4.15
CA TYR A 53 2.40 -9.12 3.70
C TYR A 53 3.24 -9.42 2.46
N VAL A 54 3.10 -8.62 1.40
CA VAL A 54 3.89 -8.75 0.17
C VAL A 54 4.37 -7.38 -0.32
N GLY A 55 5.51 -7.37 -1.02
CA GLY A 55 6.11 -6.18 -1.59
C GLY A 55 7.37 -5.70 -0.86
N SER A 56 7.61 -4.41 -0.90
CA SER A 56 8.81 -3.76 -0.35
C SER A 56 8.93 -3.92 1.16
N LYS A 57 10.17 -3.85 1.65
CA LYS A 57 10.43 -3.80 3.09
C LYS A 57 9.90 -2.49 3.68
N THR A 58 9.39 -2.57 4.90
CA THR A 58 8.92 -1.43 5.68
C THR A 58 10.11 -0.58 6.15
N GLY A 59 10.04 0.71 5.89
CA GLY A 59 11.01 1.71 6.37
C GLY A 59 10.31 2.83 7.16
N ARG A 60 11.08 3.82 7.63
CA ARG A 60 10.56 5.01 8.33
C ARG A 60 10.06 6.06 7.33
N ASP A 61 9.09 5.67 6.50
CA ASP A 61 8.52 6.52 5.46
C ASP A 61 7.13 6.98 5.87
N GLY A 62 6.84 8.27 5.74
CA GLY A 62 5.49 8.82 5.87
C GLY A 62 4.80 8.65 7.24
N ILE A 63 5.51 8.32 8.31
CA ILE A 63 4.93 8.00 9.62
C ILE A 63 4.03 9.13 10.17
N HIS A 64 4.26 10.36 9.76
CA HIS A 64 3.45 11.53 10.09
C HIS A 64 2.79 12.15 8.86
N GLY A 65 2.72 11.45 7.74
CA GLY A 65 2.24 11.96 6.46
C GLY A 65 0.80 12.48 6.52
N ALA A 66 -0.09 11.76 7.16
CA ALA A 66 -1.49 12.17 7.33
C ALA A 66 -1.63 13.45 8.18
N SER A 67 -0.81 13.59 9.24
CA SER A 67 -0.78 14.80 10.07
C SER A 67 -0.22 15.99 9.31
N MET A 68 0.78 15.78 8.45
CA MET A 68 1.38 16.83 7.63
C MET A 68 0.43 17.29 6.52
N ALA A 69 -0.35 16.40 5.92
CA ALA A 69 -1.34 16.76 4.90
C ALA A 69 -2.47 17.64 5.46
N SER A 70 -2.68 17.64 6.79
CA SER A 70 -3.68 18.43 7.49
C SER A 70 -3.12 19.70 8.14
N ALA A 71 -1.80 19.92 8.10
CA ALA A 71 -1.13 21.07 8.70
C ALA A 71 -0.85 22.16 7.68
N GLU A 72 -0.86 23.42 8.12
CA GLU A 72 -0.31 24.52 7.32
C GLU A 72 1.22 24.38 7.23
N PHE A 73 1.76 24.63 6.04
CA PHE A 73 3.21 24.58 5.82
C PHE A 73 3.84 25.82 6.48
N ASP A 74 4.78 25.59 7.40
CA ASP A 74 5.61 26.61 8.01
C ASP A 74 7.10 26.43 7.62
N GLU A 75 7.93 27.43 7.91
CA GLU A 75 9.36 27.46 7.51
C GLU A 75 10.22 26.37 8.19
N ASN A 76 9.69 25.61 9.16
CA ASN A 76 10.39 24.56 9.90
C ASN A 76 10.21 23.16 9.30
N THR A 77 9.82 23.06 8.04
CA THR A 77 9.46 21.79 7.36
C THR A 77 10.69 20.89 7.14
N GLU A 78 11.93 21.38 7.23
CA GLU A 78 13.14 20.56 7.03
C GLU A 78 13.39 19.51 8.11
N GLU A 79 12.88 19.67 9.32
CA GLU A 79 13.01 18.68 10.40
C GLU A 79 12.05 17.49 10.26
N LYS A 80 11.14 17.53 9.29
CA LYS A 80 10.08 16.52 9.10
C LYS A 80 10.41 15.47 8.02
N LYS A 81 11.68 15.17 7.79
CA LYS A 81 12.14 14.18 6.80
C LYS A 81 11.49 12.78 6.90
N PRO A 82 11.04 12.27 8.08
CA PRO A 82 10.30 11.01 8.14
C PRO A 82 8.91 11.02 7.47
N THR A 83 8.45 12.16 6.98
CA THR A 83 7.14 12.32 6.31
C THR A 83 7.18 12.09 4.81
N VAL A 84 8.38 12.00 4.22
CA VAL A 84 8.54 11.79 2.78
C VAL A 84 8.40 10.31 2.45
N GLN A 85 7.59 10.00 1.46
CA GLN A 85 7.47 8.67 0.88
C GLN A 85 8.48 8.52 -0.27
N VAL A 86 9.14 7.38 -0.34
CA VAL A 86 10.04 7.02 -1.45
C VAL A 86 9.36 5.95 -2.28
N GLY A 87 9.15 6.21 -3.57
CA GLY A 87 8.58 5.24 -4.50
C GLY A 87 9.64 4.52 -5.31
N ASP A 88 9.46 3.23 -5.56
CA ASP A 88 10.25 2.40 -6.46
C ASP A 88 9.34 1.82 -7.56
N PRO A 89 9.26 2.47 -8.73
CA PRO A 89 8.38 2.03 -9.81
C PRO A 89 8.74 0.64 -10.37
N PHE A 90 9.97 0.21 -10.23
CA PHE A 90 10.37 -1.13 -10.65
C PHE A 90 9.81 -2.20 -9.71
N THR A 91 9.94 -1.99 -8.41
CA THR A 91 9.32 -2.88 -7.40
C THR A 91 7.80 -2.87 -7.53
N GLU A 92 7.18 -1.71 -7.79
CA GLU A 92 5.75 -1.62 -8.06
C GLU A 92 5.32 -2.47 -9.27
N LYS A 93 6.09 -2.45 -10.34
CA LYS A 93 5.82 -3.31 -11.50
C LYS A 93 5.83 -4.78 -11.12
N LEU A 94 6.85 -5.23 -10.40
CA LEU A 94 6.96 -6.63 -9.96
C LEU A 94 5.81 -7.02 -9.03
N LEU A 95 5.48 -6.16 -8.06
CA LEU A 95 4.37 -6.37 -7.13
C LEU A 95 3.03 -6.48 -7.86
N MET A 96 2.78 -5.55 -8.80
CA MET A 96 1.56 -5.54 -9.61
C MET A 96 1.43 -6.83 -10.43
N GLU A 97 2.49 -7.25 -11.13
CA GLU A 97 2.49 -8.46 -11.94
C GLU A 97 2.27 -9.71 -11.09
N ALA A 98 2.92 -9.82 -9.92
CA ALA A 98 2.75 -10.92 -8.98
C ALA A 98 1.32 -10.96 -8.40
N CYS A 99 0.77 -9.80 -8.02
CA CYS A 99 -0.63 -9.71 -7.58
C CYS A 99 -1.60 -10.15 -8.67
N LEU A 100 -1.41 -9.69 -9.90
CA LEU A 100 -2.25 -10.08 -11.05
C LEU A 100 -2.13 -11.58 -11.38
N GLU A 101 -0.96 -12.18 -11.15
CA GLU A 101 -0.78 -13.63 -11.30
C GLU A 101 -1.52 -14.39 -10.19
N LEU A 102 -1.38 -13.98 -8.93
CA LEU A 102 -2.07 -14.60 -7.81
C LEU A 102 -3.60 -14.46 -7.94
N MET A 103 -4.09 -13.34 -8.46
CA MET A 103 -5.52 -13.09 -8.74
C MET A 103 -6.12 -14.04 -9.79
N LYS A 104 -5.31 -14.72 -10.57
CA LYS A 104 -5.77 -15.78 -11.50
C LYS A 104 -6.02 -17.10 -10.81
N LYS A 105 -5.58 -17.22 -9.54
CA LYS A 105 -5.76 -18.42 -8.72
C LYS A 105 -6.95 -18.24 -7.78
N ASP A 106 -7.51 -19.34 -7.31
CA ASP A 106 -8.56 -19.32 -6.27
C ASP A 106 -7.93 -19.30 -4.87
N SER A 107 -7.05 -18.33 -4.63
CA SER A 107 -6.22 -18.26 -3.43
C SER A 107 -6.51 -17.04 -2.57
N ILE A 108 -7.06 -15.97 -3.14
CA ILE A 108 -7.26 -14.69 -2.47
C ILE A 108 -8.69 -14.57 -1.95
N ILE A 109 -8.83 -14.32 -0.64
CA ILE A 109 -10.08 -13.92 0.00
C ILE A 109 -10.26 -12.41 -0.09
N SER A 110 -9.21 -11.67 0.23
CA SER A 110 -9.23 -10.21 0.34
C SER A 110 -7.84 -9.64 0.07
N ILE A 111 -7.78 -8.46 -0.51
CA ILE A 111 -6.53 -7.76 -0.80
C ILE A 111 -6.73 -6.26 -0.64
N GLN A 112 -5.72 -5.59 -0.06
CA GLN A 112 -5.69 -4.14 0.11
C GLN A 112 -4.25 -3.62 0.06
N ASP A 113 -4.07 -2.44 -0.53
CA ASP A 113 -2.80 -1.71 -0.47
C ASP A 113 -2.55 -1.14 0.93
N MET A 114 -1.28 -0.89 1.22
CA MET A 114 -0.84 -0.21 2.43
C MET A 114 -0.55 1.26 2.08
N GLY A 115 -1.61 2.07 1.99
CA GLY A 115 -1.53 3.51 1.73
C GLY A 115 -1.31 4.32 3.00
N ALA A 116 -2.13 5.35 3.22
CA ALA A 116 -2.09 6.19 4.42
C ALA A 116 -2.22 5.36 5.69
N ALA A 117 -1.37 5.64 6.70
CA ALA A 117 -1.22 4.86 7.94
C ALA A 117 -0.88 3.38 7.71
N GLY A 118 -0.40 3.02 6.54
CA GLY A 118 0.26 1.77 6.19
C GLY A 118 -0.44 0.50 6.64
N LEU A 119 0.24 -0.30 7.46
CA LEU A 119 -0.29 -1.57 7.96
C LEU A 119 -1.48 -1.39 8.91
N THR A 120 -1.54 -0.28 9.64
CA THR A 120 -2.67 0.03 10.52
C THR A 120 -3.97 0.15 9.73
N SER A 121 -4.02 1.00 8.72
CA SER A 121 -5.24 1.21 7.93
C SER A 121 -5.63 -0.06 7.18
N SER A 122 -4.71 -0.68 6.45
CA SER A 122 -5.00 -1.86 5.65
C SER A 122 -5.55 -3.02 6.50
N SER A 123 -4.90 -3.35 7.63
CA SER A 123 -5.32 -4.46 8.48
C SER A 123 -6.66 -4.21 9.18
N VAL A 124 -6.82 -3.02 9.78
CA VAL A 124 -8.04 -2.67 10.52
C VAL A 124 -9.24 -2.53 9.58
N GLU A 125 -9.06 -1.90 8.43
CA GLU A 125 -10.15 -1.75 7.46
C GLU A 125 -10.63 -3.09 6.89
N MET A 126 -9.71 -3.99 6.53
CA MET A 126 -10.07 -5.32 6.04
C MET A 126 -10.84 -6.11 7.11
N ALA A 127 -10.38 -6.08 8.36
CA ALA A 127 -11.03 -6.72 9.48
C ALA A 127 -12.41 -6.10 9.76
N HIS A 128 -12.49 -4.77 9.85
CA HIS A 128 -13.75 -4.04 10.11
C HIS A 128 -14.80 -4.31 9.03
N LYS A 129 -14.43 -4.21 7.74
CA LYS A 129 -15.34 -4.54 6.62
C LYS A 129 -15.84 -5.97 6.68
N GLY A 130 -15.04 -6.88 7.26
CA GLY A 130 -15.39 -8.29 7.48
C GLY A 130 -16.18 -8.56 8.75
N ASN A 131 -16.31 -7.58 9.66
CA ASN A 131 -16.80 -7.76 11.02
C ASN A 131 -15.99 -8.83 11.80
N LEU A 132 -14.67 -8.78 11.66
CA LEU A 132 -13.70 -9.69 12.25
C LEU A 132 -12.62 -8.90 13.00
N GLY A 133 -11.84 -9.60 13.83
CA GLY A 133 -10.56 -9.12 14.34
C GLY A 133 -9.41 -9.51 13.42
N ILE A 134 -8.23 -8.98 13.70
CA ILE A 134 -6.99 -9.38 13.03
C ILE A 134 -5.87 -9.50 14.07
N GLU A 135 -5.03 -10.48 13.89
CA GLU A 135 -3.82 -10.70 14.68
C GLU A 135 -2.61 -10.58 13.75
N LEU A 136 -1.64 -9.77 14.12
CA LEU A 136 -0.42 -9.52 13.36
C LEU A 136 0.80 -9.85 14.19
N ASP A 137 1.70 -10.64 13.63
CA ASP A 137 3.02 -10.91 14.19
C ASP A 137 4.03 -9.92 13.57
N LEU A 138 4.29 -8.82 14.28
CA LEU A 138 5.13 -7.73 13.78
C LEU A 138 6.60 -8.13 13.65
N ASP A 139 7.06 -9.16 14.36
CA ASP A 139 8.42 -9.68 14.22
C ASP A 139 8.68 -10.32 12.84
N LYS A 140 7.59 -10.63 12.11
CA LYS A 140 7.64 -11.15 10.73
C LYS A 140 7.56 -10.08 9.65
N VAL A 141 7.31 -8.83 10.02
CA VAL A 141 7.29 -7.72 9.05
C VAL A 141 8.71 -7.44 8.58
N PRO A 142 9.00 -7.55 7.28
CA PRO A 142 10.32 -7.28 6.76
C PRO A 142 10.61 -5.78 6.85
N CYS A 143 11.62 -5.40 7.65
CA CYS A 143 12.04 -4.02 7.81
C CYS A 143 13.29 -3.72 6.97
N ARG A 144 13.34 -2.50 6.41
CA ARG A 144 14.51 -1.98 5.70
C ARG A 144 15.55 -1.43 6.67
N GLU A 145 15.08 -0.90 7.80
CA GLU A 145 15.89 -0.25 8.79
C GLU A 145 15.92 -1.06 10.10
N GLU A 146 17.04 -0.98 10.81
CA GLU A 146 17.20 -1.66 12.09
C GLU A 146 16.42 -0.96 13.22
N ASN A 147 16.03 -1.74 14.22
CA ASN A 147 15.39 -1.27 15.45
C ASN A 147 14.11 -0.44 15.21
N MET A 148 13.32 -0.79 14.22
CA MET A 148 12.00 -0.21 14.07
C MET A 148 11.08 -0.66 15.20
N SER A 149 10.43 0.30 15.84
CA SER A 149 9.41 0.03 16.85
C SER A 149 8.12 -0.52 16.22
N PRO A 150 7.28 -1.24 16.98
CA PRO A 150 5.96 -1.66 16.51
C PRO A 150 5.09 -0.49 16.02
N TYR A 151 5.20 0.67 16.66
CA TYR A 151 4.51 1.89 16.26
C TYR A 151 4.94 2.35 14.86
N GLU A 152 6.24 2.40 14.60
CA GLU A 152 6.79 2.77 13.29
C GLU A 152 6.40 1.77 12.21
N MET A 153 6.45 0.45 12.50
CA MET A 153 6.04 -0.61 11.57
C MET A 153 4.57 -0.48 11.16
N MET A 154 3.69 -0.19 12.14
CA MET A 154 2.26 -0.08 11.91
C MET A 154 1.86 1.17 11.12
N LEU A 155 2.56 2.30 11.33
CA LEU A 155 2.22 3.58 10.72
C LEU A 155 3.05 3.91 9.47
N SER A 156 4.09 3.14 9.18
CA SER A 156 4.91 3.36 7.99
C SER A 156 4.07 3.36 6.72
N GLU A 157 4.27 4.37 5.89
CA GLU A 157 3.65 4.53 4.58
C GLU A 157 4.62 4.17 3.45
N SER A 158 5.60 3.28 3.68
CA SER A 158 6.45 2.76 2.61
C SER A 158 5.60 2.27 1.45
N GLN A 159 5.98 2.67 0.25
CA GLN A 159 5.24 2.34 -0.96
C GLN A 159 5.42 0.87 -1.38
N GLU A 160 4.72 0.43 -2.39
CA GLU A 160 4.83 -0.89 -3.03
C GLU A 160 4.61 -2.05 -2.04
N ARG A 161 3.52 -1.97 -1.24
CA ARG A 161 3.16 -3.00 -0.28
C ARG A 161 1.67 -3.33 -0.35
N MET A 162 1.35 -4.62 -0.28
CA MET A 162 -0.04 -5.10 -0.23
C MET A 162 -0.22 -6.04 0.97
N LEU A 163 -1.43 -6.02 1.55
CA LEU A 163 -1.88 -6.98 2.54
C LEU A 163 -2.91 -7.91 1.90
N ILE A 164 -2.71 -9.22 2.01
CA ILE A 164 -3.54 -10.22 1.37
C ILE A 164 -4.03 -11.23 2.43
N ILE A 165 -5.32 -11.55 2.41
CA ILE A 165 -5.87 -12.67 3.16
C ILE A 165 -6.07 -13.81 2.18
N LEU A 166 -5.49 -14.98 2.50
CA LEU A 166 -5.51 -16.16 1.63
C LEU A 166 -6.48 -17.22 2.14
N GLU A 167 -6.89 -18.09 1.25
CA GLU A 167 -7.50 -19.37 1.62
C GLU A 167 -6.47 -20.30 2.30
N ASP A 168 -6.95 -21.19 3.13
CA ASP A 168 -6.10 -22.11 3.91
C ASP A 168 -5.19 -22.94 3.01
N GLY A 169 -3.90 -23.01 3.38
CA GLY A 169 -2.90 -23.81 2.66
C GLY A 169 -2.41 -23.18 1.35
N LYS A 170 -2.76 -21.92 1.08
CA LYS A 170 -2.37 -21.21 -0.13
C LYS A 170 -1.11 -20.34 0.03
N GLU A 171 -0.51 -20.31 1.21
CA GLU A 171 0.68 -19.51 1.53
C GLU A 171 1.88 -19.92 0.65
N ASN A 172 2.08 -21.23 0.42
CA ASN A 172 3.16 -21.72 -0.42
C ASN A 172 2.97 -21.38 -1.91
N GLU A 173 1.73 -21.31 -2.38
CA GLU A 173 1.41 -20.87 -3.75
C GLU A 173 1.74 -19.38 -3.90
N ALA A 174 1.29 -18.54 -2.96
CA ALA A 174 1.62 -17.12 -2.93
C ALA A 174 3.13 -16.91 -2.85
N LYS A 175 3.81 -17.58 -1.92
CA LYS A 175 5.28 -17.48 -1.77
C LYS A 175 6.05 -17.78 -3.07
N LYS A 176 5.60 -18.73 -3.87
CA LYS A 176 6.25 -19.06 -5.16
C LYS A 176 6.10 -17.97 -6.22
N ILE A 177 5.02 -17.19 -6.13
CA ILE A 177 4.73 -16.11 -7.09
C ILE A 177 5.53 -14.85 -6.72
N PHE A 178 5.66 -14.58 -5.40
CA PHE A 178 6.33 -13.36 -4.90
C PHE A 178 7.84 -13.51 -4.65
N ASN A 179 8.42 -14.70 -4.82
CA ASN A 179 9.86 -14.95 -4.76
C ASN A 179 10.47 -15.06 -6.15
#